data_289a166084af32e56981494207a3e63b
#
_entry.id   289a166084af32e56981494207a3e63b
#
_cell.length_a   1.000
_cell.length_b   1.000
_cell.length_c   1.000
_cell.angle_alpha   90.00
_cell.angle_beta   90.00
_cell.angle_gamma   90.00
#
_symmetry.space_group_name_H-M   'P 1'
#
loop_
_entity.id
_entity.type
_entity.pdbx_description
1 polymer ?
#
loop_
_entity_poly.entity_id
_entity_poly.type
_entity_poly.pdbx_seq_one_letter_code
_entity_poly.pdbx_strand_id
1 'polypeptide(L)'
;MGDDPFLRWAANSGAIEIKWFGHSFFQITSSRGTKIITDPFGNMGYPMPEVWPNVVTVGKQSGNHSNVGLAKGNPLILWGIKEGTREWTQIDTTFRDVLIYNVPIYQRGYYGYEGGMRASAFVFEMDGLCICHTGDLGEPFNEDQLELIGHVDIVLLPVGGGPTMGPENAKKVVEQLKPKIAVPMHYFSDLTAVERFIDGPYKVWSLDTNRFTVSKDTLPQNTEIFLLKVVREGDL
;
A
#
# COMPACT_ATOMS: atom_id res chain seq x y z
N MET A 1 -30.10 -14.00 -2.87
CA MET A 1 -28.74 -14.49 -2.74
C MET A 1 -27.89 -13.28 -3.06
N GLY A 2 -27.35 -12.64 -2.03
CA GLY A 2 -26.48 -11.47 -2.23
C GLY A 2 -25.22 -11.90 -2.96
N ASP A 3 -24.82 -11.13 -3.95
CA ASP A 3 -23.53 -11.30 -4.63
C ASP A 3 -22.43 -11.18 -3.56
N ASP A 4 -21.91 -12.32 -3.10
CA ASP A 4 -20.73 -12.37 -2.25
C ASP A 4 -19.56 -11.94 -3.14
N PRO A 5 -18.97 -10.76 -2.91
CA PRO A 5 -17.86 -10.28 -3.72
C PRO A 5 -16.69 -11.26 -3.74
N PHE A 6 -16.51 -12.08 -2.69
CA PHE A 6 -15.47 -13.10 -2.61
C PHE A 6 -15.58 -14.19 -3.68
N LEU A 7 -16.79 -14.63 -4.03
CA LEU A 7 -16.99 -15.64 -5.08
C LEU A 7 -16.67 -15.10 -6.48
N ARG A 8 -16.77 -13.79 -6.65
CA ARG A 8 -16.46 -13.11 -7.91
C ARG A 8 -14.94 -13.01 -8.14
N TRP A 9 -14.15 -12.92 -7.08
CA TRP A 9 -12.71 -12.65 -7.09
C TRP A 9 -11.83 -13.92 -7.05
N ALA A 10 -12.38 -15.06 -6.65
CA ALA A 10 -11.60 -16.29 -6.41
C ALA A 10 -11.39 -17.19 -7.64
N ALA A 11 -11.95 -16.88 -8.79
CA ALA A 11 -12.14 -17.87 -9.89
C ALA A 11 -11.22 -17.71 -11.12
N ASN A 12 -10.31 -16.70 -11.18
CA ASN A 12 -9.54 -16.45 -12.40
C ASN A 12 -8.05 -16.78 -12.28
N SER A 13 -7.55 -17.59 -13.25
CA SER A 13 -6.13 -17.68 -13.55
C SER A 13 -5.59 -16.29 -13.90
N GLY A 14 -4.58 -15.80 -13.18
CA GLY A 14 -4.04 -14.44 -13.34
C GLY A 14 -4.48 -13.44 -12.26
N ALA A 15 -5.11 -13.92 -11.16
CA ALA A 15 -5.43 -13.07 -10.03
C ALA A 15 -4.22 -12.84 -9.11
N ILE A 16 -4.06 -11.61 -8.66
CA ILE A 16 -3.12 -11.26 -7.58
C ILE A 16 -3.83 -11.35 -6.23
N GLU A 17 -3.08 -11.64 -5.17
CA GLU A 17 -3.56 -11.51 -3.79
C GLU A 17 -2.90 -10.29 -3.14
N ILE A 18 -3.70 -9.45 -2.47
CA ILE A 18 -3.24 -8.38 -1.61
C ILE A 18 -3.67 -8.70 -0.18
N LYS A 19 -2.70 -8.81 0.73
CA LYS A 19 -2.91 -9.11 2.15
C LYS A 19 -2.32 -8.00 3.01
N TRP A 20 -3.10 -7.47 3.92
CA TRP A 20 -2.70 -6.41 4.85
C TRP A 20 -2.37 -6.98 6.23
N PHE A 21 -1.22 -6.61 6.78
CA PHE A 21 -0.81 -7.01 8.12
C PHE A 21 -1.00 -5.91 9.16
N GLY A 22 -1.38 -4.70 8.72
CA GLY A 22 -1.51 -3.50 9.53
C GLY A 22 -0.54 -2.41 9.09
N HIS A 23 -0.76 -1.18 9.54
CA HIS A 23 0.04 0.00 9.21
C HIS A 23 0.23 0.14 7.69
N SER A 24 1.47 0.18 7.20
CA SER A 24 1.82 0.21 5.76
C SER A 24 2.34 -1.15 5.25
N PHE A 25 2.19 -2.20 6.03
CA PHE A 25 2.72 -3.53 5.72
C PHE A 25 1.72 -4.38 4.96
N PHE A 26 1.97 -4.58 3.67
CA PHE A 26 1.23 -5.49 2.82
C PHE A 26 2.11 -6.61 2.30
N GLN A 27 1.47 -7.71 1.91
CA GLN A 27 2.02 -8.70 0.99
C GLN A 27 1.18 -8.68 -0.27
N ILE A 28 1.85 -8.50 -1.42
CA ILE A 28 1.27 -8.58 -2.75
C ILE A 28 1.85 -9.84 -3.40
N THR A 29 0.98 -10.72 -3.87
CA THR A 29 1.39 -11.99 -4.49
C THR A 29 0.86 -12.04 -5.92
N SER A 30 1.76 -12.15 -6.90
CA SER A 30 1.37 -12.33 -8.30
C SER A 30 0.75 -13.69 -8.56
N SER A 31 0.07 -13.85 -9.69
CA SER A 31 -0.50 -15.14 -10.11
C SER A 31 0.56 -16.23 -10.30
N ARG A 32 1.81 -15.85 -10.54
CA ARG A 32 2.96 -16.74 -10.67
C ARG A 32 3.66 -17.03 -9.34
N GLY A 33 3.14 -16.50 -8.23
CA GLY A 33 3.64 -16.75 -6.89
C GLY A 33 4.82 -15.85 -6.47
N THR A 34 5.13 -14.78 -7.20
CA THR A 34 6.11 -13.78 -6.73
C THR A 34 5.50 -12.98 -5.59
N LYS A 35 6.15 -13.01 -4.42
CA LYS A 35 5.70 -12.35 -3.19
C LYS A 35 6.52 -11.12 -2.91
N ILE A 36 5.86 -10.00 -2.79
CA ILE A 36 6.45 -8.71 -2.40
C ILE A 36 5.85 -8.31 -1.07
N ILE A 37 6.66 -7.86 -0.13
CA ILE A 37 6.19 -7.18 1.07
C ILE A 37 6.61 -5.71 1.07
N THR A 38 5.73 -4.85 1.60
CA THR A 38 5.94 -3.41 1.67
C THR A 38 6.09 -2.97 3.11
N ASP A 39 7.03 -2.08 3.39
CA ASP A 39 7.20 -1.36 4.65
C ASP A 39 6.97 -2.21 5.92
N PRO A 40 7.72 -3.33 6.12
CA PRO A 40 7.50 -4.19 7.28
C PRO A 40 7.75 -3.44 8.58
N PHE A 41 6.78 -3.49 9.49
CA PHE A 41 6.84 -2.79 10.76
C PHE A 41 7.58 -3.56 11.86
N GLY A 42 8.03 -2.85 12.89
CA GLY A 42 8.49 -3.41 14.16
C GLY A 42 7.33 -3.66 15.14
N ASN A 43 7.60 -3.57 16.44
CA ASN A 43 6.57 -3.73 17.47
C ASN A 43 5.62 -2.53 17.49
N MET A 44 4.40 -2.70 16.99
CA MET A 44 3.36 -1.67 16.89
C MET A 44 1.97 -2.15 17.38
N GLY A 45 1.91 -3.27 18.13
CA GLY A 45 0.63 -3.84 18.57
C GLY A 45 -0.15 -4.58 17.49
N TYR A 46 0.49 -4.86 16.36
CA TYR A 46 0.00 -5.82 15.37
C TYR A 46 0.71 -7.15 15.54
N PRO A 47 0.03 -8.29 15.27
CA PRO A 47 0.70 -9.59 15.25
C PRO A 47 1.86 -9.60 14.26
N MET A 48 3.02 -10.09 14.71
CA MET A 48 4.19 -10.19 13.84
C MET A 48 4.04 -11.41 12.92
N PRO A 49 3.87 -11.21 11.59
CA PRO A 49 3.67 -12.33 10.69
C PRO A 49 4.98 -13.05 10.39
N GLU A 50 4.91 -14.35 10.17
CA GLU A 50 5.97 -15.08 9.48
C GLU A 50 5.80 -14.97 7.98
N VAL A 51 6.77 -14.34 7.29
CA VAL A 51 6.70 -14.10 5.85
C VAL A 51 7.97 -14.53 5.13
N TRP A 52 7.80 -15.13 3.96
CA TRP A 52 8.88 -15.57 3.05
C TRP A 52 8.71 -14.85 1.69
N PRO A 53 9.01 -13.53 1.62
CA PRO A 53 8.88 -12.79 0.38
C PRO A 53 10.05 -13.08 -0.56
N ASN A 54 9.85 -12.73 -1.83
CA ASN A 54 10.92 -12.66 -2.82
C ASN A 54 11.56 -11.26 -2.84
N VAL A 55 10.76 -10.23 -2.57
CA VAL A 55 11.17 -8.83 -2.55
C VAL A 55 10.60 -8.14 -1.31
N VAL A 56 11.38 -7.25 -0.73
CA VAL A 56 10.95 -6.31 0.33
C VAL A 56 11.17 -4.91 -0.21
N THR A 57 10.15 -4.07 -0.19
CA THR A 57 10.29 -2.63 -0.46
C THR A 57 10.22 -1.84 0.83
N VAL A 58 11.08 -0.83 0.95
CA VAL A 58 11.15 0.06 2.12
C VAL A 58 11.07 1.49 1.64
N GLY A 59 9.92 2.12 1.86
CA GLY A 59 9.67 3.51 1.46
C GLY A 59 10.36 4.51 2.38
N LYS A 60 10.59 4.14 3.64
CA LYS A 60 11.19 5.00 4.65
C LYS A 60 11.99 4.23 5.68
N GLN A 61 13.15 4.75 6.04
CA GLN A 61 14.00 4.17 7.11
C GLN A 61 13.50 4.61 8.48
N SER A 62 12.60 3.84 9.05
CA SER A 62 12.11 4.02 10.44
C SER A 62 11.66 2.68 11.00
N GLY A 63 11.68 2.53 12.33
CA GLY A 63 11.36 1.25 13.00
C GLY A 63 9.97 0.70 12.72
N ASN A 64 9.05 1.51 12.20
CA ASN A 64 7.71 1.12 11.80
C ASN A 64 7.53 0.90 10.28
N HIS A 65 8.61 0.99 9.47
CA HIS A 65 8.59 0.77 8.03
C HIS A 65 9.76 -0.06 7.49
N SER A 66 10.79 -0.32 8.30
CA SER A 66 12.05 -0.89 7.80
C SER A 66 12.54 -2.11 8.58
N ASN A 67 11.64 -2.87 9.22
CA ASN A 67 11.98 -4.10 9.92
C ASN A 67 12.20 -5.27 8.93
N VAL A 68 13.19 -5.13 8.05
CA VAL A 68 13.50 -6.14 7.02
C VAL A 68 13.94 -7.49 7.61
N GLY A 69 14.40 -7.52 8.86
CA GLY A 69 14.74 -8.75 9.57
C GLY A 69 13.56 -9.69 9.82
N LEU A 70 12.33 -9.19 9.67
CA LEU A 70 11.11 -9.99 9.73
C LEU A 70 11.01 -10.96 8.54
N ALA A 71 11.51 -10.56 7.37
CA ALA A 71 11.45 -11.35 6.15
C ALA A 71 12.41 -12.56 6.24
N LYS A 72 11.85 -13.76 6.09
CA LYS A 72 12.61 -15.00 6.08
C LYS A 72 13.13 -15.32 4.67
N GLY A 73 14.13 -16.18 4.60
CA GLY A 73 14.82 -16.50 3.35
C GLY A 73 15.88 -15.45 3.00
N ASN A 74 16.07 -15.21 1.73
CA ASN A 74 17.03 -14.22 1.21
C ASN A 74 16.36 -13.32 0.16
N PRO A 75 15.40 -12.47 0.57
CA PRO A 75 14.71 -11.60 -0.37
C PRO A 75 15.61 -10.50 -0.93
N LEU A 76 15.29 -10.01 -2.12
CA LEU A 76 15.82 -8.76 -2.63
C LEU A 76 15.23 -7.61 -1.80
N ILE A 77 16.06 -6.74 -1.22
CA ILE A 77 15.60 -5.58 -0.46
C ILE A 77 15.82 -4.32 -1.30
N LEU A 78 14.73 -3.60 -1.56
CA LEU A 78 14.70 -2.36 -2.34
C LEU A 78 14.44 -1.18 -1.41
N TRP A 79 15.48 -0.40 -1.16
CA TRP A 79 15.43 0.80 -0.32
C TRP A 79 15.08 2.02 -1.17
N GLY A 80 13.90 2.60 -1.01
CA GLY A 80 13.50 3.84 -1.69
C GLY A 80 14.26 5.08 -1.24
N ILE A 81 14.80 5.03 -0.01
CA ILE A 81 15.82 5.96 0.50
C ILE A 81 17.10 5.16 0.68
N LYS A 82 18.20 5.65 0.15
CA LYS A 82 19.51 5.00 0.24
C LYS A 82 19.86 4.76 1.72
N GLU A 83 20.18 3.51 2.04
CA GLU A 83 20.41 3.07 3.42
C GLU A 83 21.45 3.94 4.14
N GLY A 84 21.13 4.36 5.36
CA GLY A 84 21.99 5.24 6.18
C GLY A 84 22.08 6.70 5.71
N THR A 85 21.28 7.10 4.70
CA THR A 85 21.27 8.46 4.17
C THR A 85 19.85 9.07 4.17
N ARG A 86 19.74 10.26 3.58
CA ARG A 86 18.46 10.91 3.26
C ARG A 86 18.24 11.05 1.75
N GLU A 87 19.06 10.39 0.94
CA GLU A 87 18.98 10.48 -0.52
C GLU A 87 17.99 9.45 -1.07
N TRP A 88 17.16 9.84 -2.04
CA TRP A 88 16.35 8.88 -2.77
C TRP A 88 17.22 7.92 -3.59
N THR A 89 16.85 6.68 -3.58
CA THR A 89 17.35 5.72 -4.57
C THR A 89 16.41 5.76 -5.78
N GLN A 90 16.94 5.74 -6.97
CA GLN A 90 16.16 5.52 -8.17
C GLN A 90 16.06 4.02 -8.43
N ILE A 91 14.85 3.49 -8.34
CA ILE A 91 14.53 2.09 -8.58
C ILE A 91 13.63 2.01 -9.80
N ASP A 92 14.07 1.25 -10.78
CA ASP A 92 13.30 0.83 -11.95
C ASP A 92 13.88 -0.53 -12.36
N THR A 93 13.20 -1.60 -11.96
CA THR A 93 13.73 -2.96 -12.11
C THR A 93 12.63 -3.98 -12.29
N THR A 94 12.93 -5.06 -12.97
CA THR A 94 12.03 -6.21 -13.07
C THR A 94 12.56 -7.36 -12.24
N PHE A 95 11.72 -7.85 -11.33
CA PHE A 95 11.99 -9.08 -10.60
C PHE A 95 10.99 -10.16 -11.03
N ARG A 96 11.48 -11.17 -11.74
CA ARG A 96 10.66 -12.23 -12.34
C ARG A 96 9.56 -11.67 -13.25
N ASP A 97 8.33 -11.70 -12.79
CA ASP A 97 7.11 -11.28 -13.48
C ASP A 97 6.56 -9.93 -13.01
N VAL A 98 7.34 -9.19 -12.20
CA VAL A 98 6.92 -7.91 -11.64
C VAL A 98 7.89 -6.80 -12.01
N LEU A 99 7.41 -5.75 -12.65
CA LEU A 99 8.11 -4.48 -12.76
C LEU A 99 7.91 -3.70 -11.46
N ILE A 100 8.98 -3.16 -10.91
CA ILE A 100 9.01 -2.42 -9.64
C ILE A 100 9.75 -1.11 -9.85
N TYR A 101 9.09 0.01 -9.57
CA TYR A 101 9.74 1.31 -9.56
C TYR A 101 9.27 2.16 -8.38
N ASN A 102 10.02 3.18 -8.04
CA ASN A 102 9.68 4.07 -6.94
C ASN A 102 9.53 5.52 -7.40
N VAL A 103 8.73 6.26 -6.65
CA VAL A 103 8.49 7.68 -6.86
C VAL A 103 8.89 8.43 -5.59
N PRO A 104 9.76 9.46 -5.70
CA PRO A 104 10.10 10.32 -4.59
C PRO A 104 8.88 11.03 -4.02
N ILE A 105 8.67 10.88 -2.71
CA ILE A 105 7.60 11.57 -1.98
C ILE A 105 8.14 12.20 -0.70
N TYR A 106 7.29 12.97 -0.02
CA TYR A 106 7.56 13.52 1.29
C TYR A 106 6.49 13.10 2.28
N GLN A 107 6.91 12.70 3.47
CA GLN A 107 6.08 12.64 4.66
C GLN A 107 5.92 14.07 5.22
N ARG A 108 4.80 14.38 5.88
CA ARG A 108 4.65 15.66 6.59
C ARG A 108 5.72 15.82 7.66
N GLY A 109 6.26 17.02 7.77
CA GLY A 109 7.15 17.36 8.87
C GLY A 109 6.39 17.46 10.20
N TYR A 110 7.01 17.01 11.27
CA TYR A 110 6.65 17.44 12.61
C TYR A 110 7.26 18.83 12.90
N TYR A 111 6.77 19.53 13.92
CA TYR A 111 7.22 20.84 14.34
C TYR A 111 8.73 21.06 14.15
N GLY A 112 9.09 22.01 13.27
CA GLY A 112 10.48 22.39 13.00
C GLY A 112 11.15 21.75 11.78
N TYR A 113 10.48 20.85 11.05
CA TYR A 113 10.93 20.38 9.74
C TYR A 113 10.12 21.03 8.61
N GLU A 114 10.53 22.21 8.18
CA GLU A 114 10.04 22.77 6.93
C GLU A 114 10.51 21.89 5.78
N GLY A 115 9.57 21.41 4.94
CA GLY A 115 9.85 20.60 3.76
C GLY A 115 9.63 19.10 3.89
N GLY A 116 9.20 18.60 5.07
CA GLY A 116 8.87 17.17 5.26
C GLY A 116 10.09 16.23 5.29
N MET A 117 9.85 14.97 5.61
CA MET A 117 10.86 13.92 5.53
C MET A 117 10.75 13.16 4.22
N ARG A 118 11.88 12.85 3.60
CA ARG A 118 11.92 12.07 2.37
C ARG A 118 11.43 10.64 2.61
N ALA A 119 10.60 10.17 1.69
CA ALA A 119 10.09 8.82 1.61
C ALA A 119 9.92 8.43 0.14
N SER A 120 9.54 7.20 -0.14
CA SER A 120 9.25 6.73 -1.50
C SER A 120 7.93 5.99 -1.53
N ALA A 121 7.11 6.30 -2.52
CA ALA A 121 6.05 5.41 -2.97
C ALA A 121 6.65 4.33 -3.87
N PHE A 122 6.03 3.16 -3.91
CA PHE A 122 6.40 2.08 -4.82
C PHE A 122 5.24 1.72 -5.73
N VAL A 123 5.56 1.47 -6.98
CA VAL A 123 4.61 0.99 -7.98
C VAL A 123 5.03 -0.39 -8.45
N PHE A 124 4.05 -1.27 -8.55
CA PHE A 124 4.22 -2.66 -8.96
C PHE A 124 3.33 -2.95 -10.17
N GLU A 125 3.92 -3.37 -11.27
CA GLU A 125 3.15 -3.84 -12.43
C GLU A 125 3.28 -5.36 -12.53
N MET A 126 2.16 -6.05 -12.41
CA MET A 126 2.07 -7.51 -12.48
C MET A 126 0.69 -7.96 -12.97
N ASP A 127 0.63 -9.05 -13.70
CA ASP A 127 -0.64 -9.65 -14.18
C ASP A 127 -1.57 -8.66 -14.92
N GLY A 128 -0.98 -7.63 -15.55
CA GLY A 128 -1.69 -6.56 -16.24
C GLY A 128 -2.37 -5.55 -15.33
N LEU A 129 -2.04 -5.53 -14.03
CA LEU A 129 -2.48 -4.59 -13.01
C LEU A 129 -1.33 -3.71 -12.55
N CYS A 130 -1.64 -2.45 -12.25
CA CYS A 130 -0.71 -1.50 -11.65
C CYS A 130 -1.15 -1.15 -10.23
N ILE A 131 -0.29 -1.46 -9.25
CA ILE A 131 -0.54 -1.25 -7.81
C ILE A 131 0.41 -0.17 -7.30
N CYS A 132 -0.11 0.90 -6.71
CA CYS A 132 0.67 1.94 -6.07
C CYS A 132 0.55 1.85 -4.55
N HIS A 133 1.66 1.55 -3.87
CA HIS A 133 1.80 1.67 -2.43
C HIS A 133 2.41 3.02 -2.11
N THR A 134 1.61 3.93 -1.56
CA THR A 134 2.03 5.33 -1.37
C THR A 134 2.89 5.56 -0.12
N GLY A 135 3.14 4.50 0.67
CA GLY A 135 3.96 4.60 1.89
C GLY A 135 3.48 5.70 2.83
N ASP A 136 4.41 6.51 3.30
CA ASP A 136 4.18 7.63 4.21
C ASP A 136 3.87 8.95 3.48
N LEU A 137 3.09 8.92 2.42
CA LEU A 137 2.70 10.11 1.67
C LEU A 137 2.04 11.16 2.59
N GLY A 138 2.60 12.37 2.62
CA GLY A 138 2.11 13.44 3.50
C GLY A 138 1.07 14.35 2.88
N GLU A 139 1.15 14.56 1.56
CA GLU A 139 0.30 15.50 0.81
C GLU A 139 -0.07 14.88 -0.54
N PRO A 140 -1.13 15.38 -1.22
CA PRO A 140 -1.45 14.96 -2.58
C PRO A 140 -0.25 15.09 -3.53
N PHE A 141 -0.22 14.27 -4.56
CA PHE A 141 0.87 14.28 -5.54
C PHE A 141 0.90 15.57 -6.35
N ASN A 142 2.09 16.04 -6.68
CA ASN A 142 2.29 17.06 -7.69
C ASN A 142 2.29 16.47 -9.10
N GLU A 143 2.36 17.34 -10.13
CA GLU A 143 2.31 16.92 -11.52
C GLU A 143 3.46 15.99 -11.92
N ASP A 144 4.70 16.28 -11.50
CA ASP A 144 5.87 15.45 -11.79
C ASP A 144 5.73 14.05 -11.17
N GLN A 145 5.20 13.96 -9.94
CA GLN A 145 4.95 12.69 -9.27
C GLN A 145 3.85 11.89 -9.98
N LEU A 146 2.77 12.55 -10.42
CA LEU A 146 1.69 11.89 -11.17
C LEU A 146 2.19 11.37 -12.52
N GLU A 147 3.06 12.12 -13.21
CA GLU A 147 3.69 11.68 -14.45
C GLU A 147 4.56 10.43 -14.22
N LEU A 148 5.36 10.41 -13.14
CA LEU A 148 6.19 9.26 -12.77
C LEU A 148 5.38 8.03 -12.36
N ILE A 149 4.26 8.23 -11.64
CA ILE A 149 3.38 7.13 -11.20
C ILE A 149 2.66 6.51 -12.40
N GLY A 150 2.16 7.34 -13.31
CA GLY A 150 1.37 6.88 -14.44
C GLY A 150 0.00 6.34 -14.06
N HIS A 151 -0.45 5.29 -14.75
CA HIS A 151 -1.74 4.65 -14.50
C HIS A 151 -1.70 3.81 -13.22
N VAL A 152 -2.78 3.84 -12.44
CA VAL A 152 -2.94 3.04 -11.21
C VAL A 152 -4.30 2.35 -11.20
N ASP A 153 -4.32 1.03 -11.08
CA ASP A 153 -5.54 0.24 -10.89
C ASP A 153 -5.90 0.14 -9.40
N ILE A 154 -4.90 -0.02 -8.54
CA ILE A 154 -5.09 -0.22 -7.09
C ILE A 154 -4.15 0.72 -6.34
N VAL A 155 -4.69 1.51 -5.41
CA VAL A 155 -3.89 2.35 -4.52
C VAL A 155 -4.02 1.90 -3.06
N LEU A 156 -2.87 1.74 -2.39
CA LEU A 156 -2.76 1.51 -0.94
C LEU A 156 -2.27 2.83 -0.33
N LEU A 157 -3.12 3.52 0.46
CA LEU A 157 -2.85 4.92 0.83
C LEU A 157 -3.15 5.22 2.30
N PRO A 158 -2.31 6.05 2.98
CA PRO A 158 -2.54 6.42 4.37
C PRO A 158 -3.73 7.39 4.49
N VAL A 159 -4.51 7.23 5.55
CA VAL A 159 -5.66 8.08 5.86
C VAL A 159 -5.66 8.62 7.29
N GLY A 160 -4.74 8.14 8.13
CA GLY A 160 -4.76 8.39 9.58
C GLY A 160 -4.25 9.78 10.01
N GLY A 161 -3.69 10.58 9.11
CA GLY A 161 -3.15 11.88 9.48
C GLY A 161 -1.82 11.80 10.23
N GLY A 162 -1.55 12.79 11.09
CA GLY A 162 -0.28 12.92 11.79
C GLY A 162 0.88 13.18 10.82
N PRO A 163 1.88 12.29 10.77
CA PRO A 163 3.00 12.44 9.84
C PRO A 163 2.63 12.15 8.38
N THR A 164 1.51 11.48 8.15
CA THR A 164 0.99 11.17 6.83
C THR A 164 -0.22 12.04 6.49
N MET A 165 -0.76 11.91 5.31
CA MET A 165 -1.97 12.64 4.94
C MET A 165 -3.19 12.15 5.74
N GLY A 166 -4.07 13.09 6.05
CA GLY A 166 -5.38 12.79 6.62
C GLY A 166 -6.42 12.47 5.54
N PRO A 167 -7.67 12.16 5.97
CA PRO A 167 -8.74 11.68 5.08
C PRO A 167 -9.02 12.60 3.89
N GLU A 168 -9.03 13.91 4.09
CA GLU A 168 -9.36 14.86 3.03
C GLU A 168 -8.29 14.92 1.90
N ASN A 169 -7.00 14.80 2.27
CA ASN A 169 -5.93 14.72 1.28
C ASN A 169 -5.89 13.34 0.62
N ALA A 170 -6.25 12.29 1.36
CA ALA A 170 -6.39 10.94 0.79
C ALA A 170 -7.50 10.88 -0.28
N LYS A 171 -8.64 11.55 -0.07
CA LYS A 171 -9.69 11.70 -1.09
C LYS A 171 -9.15 12.36 -2.36
N LYS A 172 -8.37 13.45 -2.22
CA LYS A 172 -7.74 14.12 -3.38
C LYS A 172 -6.80 13.19 -4.14
N VAL A 173 -6.03 12.34 -3.44
CA VAL A 173 -5.17 11.35 -4.10
C VAL A 173 -5.99 10.33 -4.89
N VAL A 174 -7.13 9.89 -4.36
CA VAL A 174 -8.06 9.02 -5.10
C VAL A 174 -8.62 9.72 -6.34
N GLU A 175 -8.96 11.02 -6.23
CA GLU A 175 -9.41 11.84 -7.37
C GLU A 175 -8.31 12.05 -8.42
N GLN A 176 -7.04 12.20 -8.00
CA GLN A 176 -5.90 12.34 -8.88
C GLN A 176 -5.61 11.06 -9.66
N LEU A 177 -5.49 9.93 -8.95
CA LEU A 177 -5.11 8.64 -9.53
C LEU A 177 -6.27 7.92 -10.22
N LYS A 178 -7.51 8.18 -9.81
CA LYS A 178 -8.74 7.50 -10.28
C LYS A 178 -8.59 5.98 -10.33
N PRO A 179 -8.12 5.34 -9.25
CA PRO A 179 -7.90 3.91 -9.22
C PRO A 179 -9.23 3.17 -9.30
N LYS A 180 -9.18 1.90 -9.64
CA LYS A 180 -10.36 1.02 -9.56
C LYS A 180 -10.63 0.57 -8.12
N ILE A 181 -9.57 0.38 -7.33
CA ILE A 181 -9.67 0.01 -5.92
C ILE A 181 -8.77 0.93 -5.09
N ALA A 182 -9.33 1.50 -4.02
CA ALA A 182 -8.59 2.24 -3.00
C ALA A 182 -8.64 1.49 -1.66
N VAL A 183 -7.49 1.23 -1.07
CA VAL A 183 -7.37 0.54 0.22
C VAL A 183 -6.75 1.51 1.24
N PRO A 184 -7.50 1.99 2.24
CA PRO A 184 -6.95 2.83 3.29
C PRO A 184 -6.04 2.05 4.23
N MET A 185 -4.95 2.69 4.65
CA MET A 185 -3.98 2.16 5.57
C MET A 185 -3.49 3.24 6.56
N HIS A 186 -2.56 2.89 7.44
CA HIS A 186 -1.85 3.82 8.33
C HIS A 186 -2.77 4.67 9.22
N TYR A 187 -3.89 4.13 9.67
CA TYR A 187 -4.82 4.82 10.57
C TYR A 187 -4.83 4.24 12.00
N PHE A 188 -4.01 3.21 12.26
CA PHE A 188 -3.86 2.52 13.54
C PHE A 188 -5.21 2.20 14.19
N SER A 189 -5.66 3.01 15.17
CA SER A 189 -6.96 2.86 15.84
C SER A 189 -7.90 4.03 15.57
N ASP A 190 -7.51 4.98 14.72
CA ASP A 190 -8.34 6.15 14.40
C ASP A 190 -9.40 5.78 13.35
N LEU A 191 -10.49 5.15 13.83
CA LEU A 191 -11.63 4.81 12.99
C LEU A 191 -12.36 6.06 12.49
N THR A 192 -12.26 7.20 13.19
CA THR A 192 -12.86 8.46 12.75
C THR A 192 -12.20 8.95 11.46
N ALA A 193 -10.89 8.76 11.32
CA ALA A 193 -10.20 9.07 10.06
C ALA A 193 -10.71 8.18 8.91
N VAL A 194 -10.97 6.90 9.16
CA VAL A 194 -11.54 5.98 8.17
C VAL A 194 -12.96 6.41 7.81
N GLU A 195 -13.82 6.67 8.80
CA GLU A 195 -15.20 7.14 8.58
C GLU A 195 -15.23 8.39 7.71
N ARG A 196 -14.36 9.37 7.99
CA ARG A 196 -14.24 10.59 7.18
C ARG A 196 -13.71 10.30 5.77
N PHE A 197 -12.81 9.34 5.60
CA PHE A 197 -12.28 8.96 4.28
C PHE A 197 -13.36 8.33 3.40
N ILE A 198 -14.18 7.41 3.97
CA ILE A 198 -15.21 6.70 3.23
C ILE A 198 -16.50 7.52 3.04
N ASP A 199 -16.64 8.64 3.74
CA ASP A 199 -17.75 9.59 3.54
C ASP A 199 -17.58 10.31 2.20
N GLY A 200 -18.24 9.79 1.17
CA GLY A 200 -18.11 10.28 -0.20
C GLY A 200 -18.90 9.43 -1.21
N PRO A 201 -18.63 9.65 -2.52
CA PRO A 201 -19.44 9.04 -3.58
C PRO A 201 -19.06 7.59 -3.91
N TYR A 202 -18.01 7.05 -3.30
CA TYR A 202 -17.48 5.75 -3.64
C TYR A 202 -18.23 4.63 -2.93
N LYS A 203 -18.45 3.53 -3.62
CA LYS A 203 -18.94 2.30 -2.99
C LYS A 203 -17.89 1.74 -2.05
N VAL A 204 -18.32 1.36 -0.85
CA VAL A 204 -17.43 0.84 0.21
C VAL A 204 -17.75 -0.63 0.47
N TRP A 205 -16.71 -1.44 0.50
CA TRP A 205 -16.76 -2.84 0.89
C TRP A 205 -16.01 -3.04 2.20
N SER A 206 -16.72 -3.36 3.27
CA SER A 206 -16.10 -3.80 4.52
C SER A 206 -15.87 -5.29 4.48
N LEU A 207 -14.62 -5.71 4.40
CA LEU A 207 -14.24 -7.10 4.28
C LEU A 207 -13.97 -7.70 5.67
N ASP A 208 -14.56 -8.86 6.00
CA ASP A 208 -14.28 -9.59 7.23
C ASP A 208 -12.94 -10.34 7.22
N THR A 209 -12.05 -9.92 6.33
CA THR A 209 -10.73 -10.50 6.14
C THR A 209 -9.69 -9.42 5.90
N ASN A 210 -8.43 -9.75 6.16
CA ASN A 210 -7.30 -8.85 5.89
C ASN A 210 -6.72 -8.99 4.47
N ARG A 211 -7.42 -9.66 3.55
CA ARG A 211 -6.94 -9.89 2.19
C ARG A 211 -8.09 -9.97 1.18
N PHE A 212 -7.74 -9.75 -0.07
CA PHE A 212 -8.60 -10.01 -1.22
C PHE A 212 -7.76 -10.45 -2.42
N THR A 213 -8.42 -11.05 -3.39
CA THR A 213 -7.84 -11.40 -4.69
C THR A 213 -8.52 -10.61 -5.79
N VAL A 214 -7.78 -10.22 -6.81
CA VAL A 214 -8.30 -9.45 -7.94
C VAL A 214 -7.51 -9.77 -9.22
N SER A 215 -8.18 -9.76 -10.35
CA SER A 215 -7.58 -9.83 -11.67
C SER A 215 -8.05 -8.64 -12.52
N LYS A 216 -7.42 -8.40 -13.65
CA LYS A 216 -7.83 -7.34 -14.57
C LYS A 216 -9.30 -7.46 -14.99
N ASP A 217 -9.80 -8.69 -15.17
CA ASP A 217 -11.18 -8.95 -15.59
C ASP A 217 -12.21 -8.74 -14.47
N THR A 218 -11.74 -8.73 -13.21
CA THR A 218 -12.62 -8.56 -12.03
C THR A 218 -12.53 -7.16 -11.42
N LEU A 219 -11.71 -6.27 -11.96
CA LEU A 219 -11.67 -4.87 -11.51
C LEU A 219 -13.06 -4.22 -11.61
N PRO A 220 -13.46 -3.41 -10.62
CA PRO A 220 -14.69 -2.64 -10.72
C PRO A 220 -14.60 -1.60 -11.85
N GLN A 221 -15.74 -1.24 -12.42
CA GLN A 221 -15.80 -0.22 -13.47
C GLN A 221 -15.45 1.17 -12.95
N ASN A 222 -15.94 1.50 -11.74
CA ASN A 222 -15.70 2.75 -11.05
C ASN A 222 -14.81 2.50 -9.82
N THR A 223 -14.25 3.57 -9.26
CA THR A 223 -13.51 3.48 -8.00
C THR A 223 -14.38 2.92 -6.87
N GLU A 224 -13.89 1.91 -6.18
CA GLU A 224 -14.49 1.33 -4.98
C GLU A 224 -13.45 1.32 -3.84
N ILE A 225 -13.92 1.48 -2.60
CA ILE A 225 -13.06 1.45 -1.41
C ILE A 225 -13.17 0.08 -0.75
N PHE A 226 -12.02 -0.54 -0.48
CA PHE A 226 -11.95 -1.83 0.21
C PHE A 226 -11.38 -1.63 1.60
N LEU A 227 -12.22 -1.81 2.63
CA LEU A 227 -11.80 -1.79 4.03
C LEU A 227 -11.43 -3.21 4.46
N LEU A 228 -10.16 -3.44 4.65
CA LEU A 228 -9.64 -4.71 5.14
C LEU A 228 -9.75 -4.77 6.67
N LYS A 229 -10.02 -5.96 7.20
CA LYS A 229 -10.06 -6.18 8.64
C LYS A 229 -8.66 -6.06 9.22
N VAL A 230 -8.52 -5.24 10.24
CA VAL A 230 -7.28 -5.18 11.04
C VAL A 230 -7.26 -6.38 11.98
N VAL A 231 -6.22 -7.19 11.91
CA VAL A 231 -5.95 -8.22 12.92
C VAL A 231 -5.02 -7.61 13.97
N ARG A 232 -5.38 -7.66 15.24
CA ARG A 232 -4.59 -7.14 16.38
C ARG A 232 -4.14 -8.28 17.28
N GLU A 233 -3.10 -8.01 18.10
CA GLU A 233 -2.77 -8.91 19.21
C GLU A 233 -3.98 -9.00 20.14
N GLY A 234 -4.46 -10.23 20.36
CA GLY A 234 -5.68 -10.50 21.14
C GLY A 234 -6.91 -10.87 20.31
N ASP A 235 -6.86 -10.72 19.00
CA ASP A 235 -7.91 -11.19 18.07
C ASP A 235 -7.67 -12.65 17.58
N LEU A 236 -6.54 -13.27 18.01
CA LEU A 236 -6.09 -14.61 17.61
C LEU A 236 -6.37 -15.65 18.68
#